data_ec65ea40129963220467253771e06348
#
_entry.id   ec65ea40129963220467253771e06348
#
_cell.length_a   1.000
_cell.length_b   1.000
_cell.length_c   1.000
_cell.angle_alpha   90.00
_cell.angle_beta   90.00
_cell.angle_gamma   90.00
#
_symmetry.space_group_name_H-M   'P 1'
#
loop_
_entity.id
_entity.type
_entity.pdbx_description
1 polymer ?
#
loop_
_entity_poly.entity_id
_entity_poly.type
_entity_poly.pdbx_seq_one_letter_code
_entity_poly.pdbx_strand_id
1 'polypeptide(L)'
;MFKTNTIITDNITLNEFYNKCIKEKVLAVDTEFIRDNTYYPSLCLIQIAGENFAAAIDPLSGLEMQPIWDLLANEKILKVFHAARQDIEIFLHLTGEIPKPIYDTQIAAMFCGLGDQVGYEKLVSNFLDLSINKENQFTNWLQRPLTKNQIEYAISDVTHLIKIYPLILKLIKDLNREDWVQKETKYLTNKNLYIIDPLTAWEKIKIKQTNRETLNYLKYLASWREIECKKRNIPRNRLIRDDVLANIANLKPREIEKLKKIRGISNKLSIDDCYQIIETLKQSSKYNSDQWPHINKTYKKNNIDKCSLELLKLLLMYCSEKSGLAQKLIADTEDLRNVLHTPHKNHEIFIGWRNKVFGNYVRTLLDGKLAFSVENNKIKLIKF
;
A
#
# COMPACT_ATOMS: atom_id res chain seq x y z
N MET A 1 14.17 14.15 -33.84
CA MET A 1 12.84 14.59 -33.34
C MET A 1 12.19 13.42 -32.64
N PHE A 2 11.97 13.51 -31.32
CA PHE A 2 11.44 12.40 -30.52
C PHE A 2 10.07 11.98 -31.08
N LYS A 3 9.94 10.70 -31.37
CA LYS A 3 8.68 10.11 -31.86
C LYS A 3 7.81 9.74 -30.66
N THR A 4 6.64 10.33 -30.52
CA THR A 4 5.68 10.01 -29.43
C THR A 4 5.18 8.57 -29.54
N ASN A 5 4.77 7.99 -28.41
CA ASN A 5 4.23 6.63 -28.31
C ASN A 5 5.20 5.54 -28.77
N THR A 6 6.45 5.63 -28.32
CA THR A 6 7.50 4.66 -28.61
C THR A 6 8.07 4.06 -27.34
N ILE A 7 8.75 2.90 -27.51
CA ILE A 7 9.61 2.34 -26.48
C ILE A 7 11.02 2.94 -26.61
N ILE A 8 11.62 3.34 -25.50
CA ILE A 8 12.98 3.87 -25.40
C ILE A 8 13.89 2.75 -24.91
N THR A 9 14.89 2.44 -25.74
CA THR A 9 15.87 1.36 -25.53
C THR A 9 17.32 1.81 -25.70
N ASP A 10 17.57 3.10 -25.96
CA ASP A 10 18.91 3.69 -26.10
C ASP A 10 19.03 5.01 -25.33
N ASN A 11 20.25 5.34 -24.91
CA ASN A 11 20.53 6.52 -24.08
C ASN A 11 20.36 7.86 -24.82
N ILE A 12 20.49 7.90 -26.13
CA ILE A 12 20.32 9.14 -26.91
C ILE A 12 18.84 9.54 -26.86
N THR A 13 17.97 8.60 -27.21
CA THR A 13 16.52 8.78 -27.17
C THR A 13 16.03 9.07 -25.75
N LEU A 14 16.63 8.42 -24.73
CA LEU A 14 16.31 8.68 -23.31
C LEU A 14 16.61 10.12 -22.92
N ASN A 15 17.77 10.64 -23.32
CA ASN A 15 18.14 12.03 -23.01
C ASN A 15 17.26 13.06 -23.77
N GLU A 16 16.88 12.78 -25.02
CA GLU A 16 15.93 13.62 -25.75
C GLU A 16 14.56 13.65 -25.04
N PHE A 17 14.11 12.51 -24.57
CA PHE A 17 12.86 12.40 -23.80
C PHE A 17 12.93 13.13 -22.46
N TYR A 18 14.01 12.93 -21.69
CA TYR A 18 14.27 13.65 -20.45
C TYR A 18 14.20 15.17 -20.64
N ASN A 19 14.87 15.69 -21.69
CA ASN A 19 14.88 17.12 -22.01
C ASN A 19 13.49 17.69 -22.37
N LYS A 20 12.54 16.85 -22.75
CA LYS A 20 11.12 17.23 -22.88
C LYS A 20 10.45 17.24 -21.53
N CYS A 21 10.62 16.15 -20.75
CA CYS A 21 9.96 15.99 -19.46
C CYS A 21 10.30 17.10 -18.45
N ILE A 22 11.55 17.57 -18.41
CA ILE A 22 11.97 18.63 -17.47
C ILE A 22 11.30 19.99 -17.72
N LYS A 23 10.65 20.18 -18.85
CA LYS A 23 9.92 21.41 -19.21
C LYS A 23 8.46 21.38 -18.75
N GLU A 24 7.96 20.21 -18.39
CA GLU A 24 6.60 20.01 -17.93
C GLU A 24 6.45 20.40 -16.45
N LYS A 25 5.24 20.79 -16.06
CA LYS A 25 4.85 20.99 -14.66
C LYS A 25 4.26 19.73 -14.05
N VAL A 26 3.70 18.86 -14.89
CA VAL A 26 2.98 17.65 -14.51
C VAL A 26 3.36 16.53 -15.46
N LEU A 27 3.65 15.37 -14.90
CA LEU A 27 3.88 14.14 -15.65
C LEU A 27 3.00 13.04 -15.08
N ALA A 28 2.34 12.27 -15.94
CA ALA A 28 1.75 11.00 -15.55
C ALA A 28 2.83 9.91 -15.57
N VAL A 29 2.85 9.06 -14.57
CA VAL A 29 3.84 7.98 -14.41
C VAL A 29 3.13 6.70 -14.04
N ASP A 30 3.57 5.59 -14.63
CA ASP A 30 3.13 4.24 -14.31
C ASP A 30 4.28 3.26 -14.44
N THR A 31 4.16 2.04 -13.91
CA THR A 31 5.18 1.01 -14.03
C THR A 31 4.59 -0.36 -14.32
N GLU A 32 5.33 -1.17 -15.09
CA GLU A 32 5.08 -2.60 -15.17
C GLU A 32 6.21 -3.35 -14.47
N PHE A 33 5.85 -4.35 -13.67
CA PHE A 33 6.79 -5.10 -12.85
C PHE A 33 6.32 -6.53 -12.60
N ILE A 34 7.25 -7.38 -12.15
CA ILE A 34 6.96 -8.75 -11.73
C ILE A 34 7.37 -8.95 -10.26
N ARG A 35 6.53 -9.66 -9.49
CA ARG A 35 6.75 -9.94 -8.06
C ARG A 35 6.51 -11.41 -7.70
N ASP A 36 6.61 -12.34 -8.62
CA ASP A 36 6.24 -13.75 -8.38
C ASP A 36 7.28 -14.51 -7.56
N ASN A 37 8.56 -14.24 -7.81
CA ASN A 37 9.69 -15.02 -7.31
C ASN A 37 10.71 -14.22 -6.52
N THR A 38 10.45 -12.94 -6.28
CA THR A 38 11.39 -12.01 -5.64
C THR A 38 10.78 -11.38 -4.38
N TYR A 39 11.62 -10.95 -3.46
CA TYR A 39 11.20 -10.16 -2.30
C TYR A 39 10.76 -8.76 -2.73
N TYR A 40 11.56 -8.11 -3.55
CA TYR A 40 11.26 -6.81 -4.15
C TYR A 40 10.63 -6.98 -5.53
N PRO A 41 9.72 -6.10 -5.92
CA PRO A 41 9.24 -6.07 -7.29
C PRO A 41 10.40 -5.83 -8.26
N SER A 42 10.42 -6.57 -9.36
CA SER A 42 11.40 -6.36 -10.44
C SER A 42 10.79 -5.45 -11.50
N LEU A 43 11.31 -4.24 -11.61
CA LEU A 43 10.86 -3.26 -12.60
C LEU A 43 11.11 -3.77 -14.01
N CYS A 44 10.09 -3.73 -14.86
CA CYS A 44 10.16 -4.19 -16.25
C CYS A 44 9.97 -3.06 -17.25
N LEU A 45 9.18 -2.04 -16.92
CA LEU A 45 8.90 -0.91 -17.80
C LEU A 45 8.52 0.31 -16.96
N ILE A 46 8.86 1.51 -17.41
CA ILE A 46 8.37 2.77 -16.85
C ILE A 46 7.67 3.52 -17.97
N GLN A 47 6.44 3.96 -17.72
CA GLN A 47 5.71 4.81 -18.63
C GLN A 47 5.67 6.24 -18.10
N ILE A 48 5.91 7.21 -18.97
CA ILE A 48 5.80 8.63 -18.63
C ILE A 48 5.10 9.37 -19.75
N ALA A 49 4.13 10.21 -19.39
CA ALA A 49 3.48 11.13 -20.32
C ALA A 49 3.50 12.57 -19.79
N GLY A 50 3.80 13.50 -20.68
CA GLY A 50 3.49 14.90 -20.56
C GLY A 50 2.22 15.23 -21.34
N GLU A 51 1.89 16.53 -21.48
CA GLU A 51 0.65 16.97 -22.14
C GLU A 51 0.53 16.44 -23.58
N ASN A 52 1.61 16.47 -24.37
CA ASN A 52 1.61 16.18 -25.80
C ASN A 52 2.60 15.10 -26.23
N PHE A 53 3.09 14.31 -25.29
CA PHE A 53 4.01 13.20 -25.59
C PHE A 53 3.92 12.12 -24.53
N ALA A 54 4.25 10.90 -24.90
CA ALA A 54 4.38 9.77 -23.99
C ALA A 54 5.43 8.79 -24.51
N ALA A 55 6.07 8.06 -23.61
CA ALA A 55 6.95 6.96 -23.93
C ALA A 55 6.92 5.87 -22.85
N ALA A 56 7.25 4.66 -23.28
CA ALA A 56 7.63 3.56 -22.41
C ALA A 56 9.16 3.44 -22.40
N ILE A 57 9.76 3.37 -21.23
CA ILE A 57 11.21 3.29 -21.02
C ILE A 57 11.54 1.88 -20.59
N ASP A 58 12.43 1.20 -21.29
CA ASP A 58 12.82 -0.17 -21.02
C ASP A 58 14.11 -0.25 -20.16
N PRO A 59 14.02 -0.38 -18.84
CA PRO A 59 15.20 -0.47 -17.99
C PRO A 59 16.02 -1.75 -18.21
N LEU A 60 15.43 -2.78 -18.85
CA LEU A 60 16.10 -4.05 -19.14
C LEU A 60 16.98 -4.00 -20.39
N SER A 61 16.92 -2.92 -21.18
CA SER A 61 17.77 -2.70 -22.36
C SER A 61 19.17 -2.17 -22.04
N GLY A 62 19.50 -2.00 -20.74
CA GLY A 62 20.83 -1.51 -20.33
C GLY A 62 20.98 0.00 -20.36
N LEU A 63 19.87 0.75 -20.23
CA LEU A 63 19.86 2.21 -20.15
C LEU A 63 20.55 2.74 -18.89
N GLU A 64 21.17 3.88 -18.99
CA GLU A 64 21.58 4.70 -17.85
C GLU A 64 20.37 5.42 -17.28
N MET A 65 19.74 4.81 -16.27
CA MET A 65 18.45 5.27 -15.74
C MET A 65 18.53 6.56 -14.89
N GLN A 66 19.71 7.09 -14.60
CA GLN A 66 19.88 8.27 -13.75
C GLN A 66 19.03 9.48 -14.18
N PRO A 67 18.89 9.83 -15.49
CA PRO A 67 18.00 10.92 -15.90
C PRO A 67 16.55 10.72 -15.47
N ILE A 68 16.05 9.49 -15.46
CA ILE A 68 14.67 9.18 -15.00
C ILE A 68 14.58 9.30 -13.49
N TRP A 69 15.60 8.83 -12.75
CA TRP A 69 15.63 9.01 -11.29
C TRP A 69 15.65 10.49 -10.88
N ASP A 70 16.44 11.30 -11.56
CA ASP A 70 16.50 12.76 -11.35
C ASP A 70 15.15 13.43 -11.68
N LEU A 71 14.47 12.98 -12.74
CA LEU A 71 13.14 13.46 -13.11
C LEU A 71 12.10 13.17 -12.02
N LEU A 72 12.11 11.95 -11.50
CA LEU A 72 11.18 11.53 -10.44
C LEU A 72 11.46 12.25 -9.11
N ALA A 73 12.72 12.57 -8.83
CA ALA A 73 13.14 13.33 -7.64
C ALA A 73 12.89 14.84 -7.77
N ASN A 74 12.67 15.37 -8.99
CA ASN A 74 12.52 16.80 -9.23
C ASN A 74 11.24 17.36 -8.59
N GLU A 75 11.39 18.12 -7.53
CA GLU A 75 10.26 18.69 -6.74
C GLU A 75 9.46 19.78 -7.50
N LYS A 76 9.96 20.27 -8.62
CA LYS A 76 9.25 21.26 -9.47
C LYS A 76 8.22 20.63 -10.39
N ILE A 77 8.26 19.31 -10.57
CA ILE A 77 7.41 18.55 -11.47
C ILE A 77 6.50 17.64 -10.64
N LEU A 78 5.19 17.79 -10.77
CA LEU A 78 4.23 16.89 -10.14
C LEU A 78 4.16 15.57 -10.89
N LYS A 79 4.33 14.44 -10.17
CA LYS A 79 4.14 13.10 -10.71
C LYS A 79 2.76 12.60 -10.34
N VAL A 80 1.94 12.33 -11.34
CA VAL A 80 0.57 11.82 -11.21
C VAL A 80 0.59 10.31 -11.43
N PHE A 81 0.05 9.59 -10.47
CA PHE A 81 -0.08 8.12 -10.48
C PHE A 81 -1.54 7.70 -10.32
N HIS A 82 -1.81 6.43 -10.55
CA HIS A 82 -3.03 5.78 -10.12
C HIS A 82 -2.71 4.56 -9.25
N ALA A 83 -3.10 4.59 -7.97
CA ALA A 83 -2.74 3.56 -6.97
C ALA A 83 -1.22 3.42 -6.75
N ALA A 84 -0.53 4.53 -6.60
CA ALA A 84 0.93 4.73 -6.61
C ALA A 84 1.75 3.86 -5.65
N ARG A 85 1.15 3.13 -4.73
CA ARG A 85 1.87 2.48 -3.62
C ARG A 85 2.93 1.48 -4.07
N GLN A 86 2.66 0.70 -5.12
CA GLN A 86 3.60 -0.30 -5.62
C GLN A 86 4.73 0.35 -6.44
N ASP A 87 4.41 1.37 -7.23
CA ASP A 87 5.40 2.15 -7.99
C ASP A 87 6.38 2.85 -7.05
N ILE A 88 5.87 3.47 -5.98
CA ILE A 88 6.71 4.10 -4.96
C ILE A 88 7.61 3.07 -4.26
N GLU A 89 7.11 1.86 -3.95
CA GLU A 89 7.92 0.78 -3.38
C GLU A 89 9.11 0.44 -4.31
N ILE A 90 8.84 0.35 -5.62
CA ILE A 90 9.86 0.07 -6.64
C ILE A 90 10.91 1.19 -6.69
N PHE A 91 10.47 2.44 -6.83
CA PHE A 91 11.38 3.58 -6.90
C PHE A 91 12.21 3.73 -5.63
N LEU A 92 11.59 3.61 -4.45
CA LEU A 92 12.31 3.64 -3.18
C LEU A 92 13.35 2.51 -3.07
N HIS A 93 13.03 1.32 -3.55
CA HIS A 93 13.99 0.20 -3.55
C HIS A 93 15.18 0.46 -4.48
N LEU A 94 14.94 1.01 -5.67
CA LEU A 94 15.96 1.21 -6.69
C LEU A 94 16.83 2.44 -6.43
N THR A 95 16.25 3.52 -5.88
CA THR A 95 16.92 4.82 -5.75
C THR A 95 17.19 5.23 -4.30
N GLY A 96 16.55 4.58 -3.32
CA GLY A 96 16.55 5.02 -1.93
C GLY A 96 15.64 6.22 -1.64
N GLU A 97 14.98 6.79 -2.68
CA GLU A 97 14.15 7.98 -2.58
C GLU A 97 12.72 7.74 -3.09
N ILE A 98 11.78 8.51 -2.54
CA ILE A 98 10.37 8.53 -2.99
C ILE A 98 10.20 9.71 -3.96
N PRO A 99 9.55 9.49 -5.12
CA PRO A 99 9.18 10.59 -6.02
C PRO A 99 8.40 11.69 -5.30
N LYS A 100 8.73 12.94 -5.54
CA LYS A 100 8.07 14.13 -4.94
C LYS A 100 8.07 15.30 -5.92
N PRO A 101 6.99 16.12 -5.92
CA PRO A 101 5.67 15.84 -5.33
C PRO A 101 4.90 14.79 -6.12
N ILE A 102 3.96 14.12 -5.47
CA ILE A 102 3.09 13.12 -6.09
C ILE A 102 1.61 13.47 -5.94
N TYR A 103 0.80 12.97 -6.86
CA TYR A 103 -0.66 12.99 -6.79
C TYR A 103 -1.21 11.62 -7.17
N ASP A 104 -2.07 11.05 -6.34
CA ASP A 104 -2.68 9.75 -6.60
C ASP A 104 -4.14 9.91 -6.99
N THR A 105 -4.47 9.59 -8.23
CA THR A 105 -5.83 9.71 -8.77
C THR A 105 -6.80 8.69 -8.20
N GLN A 106 -6.34 7.55 -7.67
CA GLN A 106 -7.20 6.61 -6.94
C GLN A 106 -7.66 7.24 -5.62
N ILE A 107 -6.76 7.87 -4.87
CA ILE A 107 -7.11 8.61 -3.65
C ILE A 107 -8.09 9.73 -4.00
N ALA A 108 -7.81 10.53 -5.03
CA ALA A 108 -8.69 11.60 -5.45
C ALA A 108 -10.09 11.08 -5.84
N ALA A 109 -10.18 9.97 -6.56
CA ALA A 109 -11.43 9.34 -6.96
C ALA A 109 -12.30 8.94 -5.75
N MET A 110 -11.69 8.45 -4.67
CA MET A 110 -12.42 8.16 -3.43
C MET A 110 -13.07 9.42 -2.85
N PHE A 111 -12.40 10.57 -2.94
CA PHE A 111 -12.94 11.85 -2.48
C PHE A 111 -13.94 12.46 -3.46
N CYS A 112 -13.97 12.02 -4.72
CA CYS A 112 -15.02 12.36 -5.68
C CYS A 112 -16.32 11.54 -5.51
N GLY A 113 -16.35 10.57 -4.60
CA GLY A 113 -17.51 9.70 -4.42
C GLY A 113 -17.63 8.58 -5.47
N LEU A 114 -16.57 8.27 -6.20
CA LEU A 114 -16.58 7.24 -7.24
C LEU A 114 -16.50 5.80 -6.68
N GLY A 115 -16.34 5.66 -5.37
CA GLY A 115 -16.26 4.38 -4.66
C GLY A 115 -14.94 4.18 -3.92
N ASP A 116 -14.80 3.00 -3.27
CA ASP A 116 -13.59 2.60 -2.57
C ASP A 116 -12.61 1.95 -3.55
N GLN A 117 -11.35 2.40 -3.55
CA GLN A 117 -10.26 1.84 -4.38
C GLN A 117 -10.66 1.66 -5.85
N VAL A 118 -11.13 2.75 -6.47
CA VAL A 118 -11.56 2.72 -7.88
C VAL A 118 -10.43 2.23 -8.77
N GLY A 119 -10.68 1.18 -9.54
CA GLY A 119 -9.71 0.67 -10.51
C GLY A 119 -9.57 1.60 -11.71
N TYR A 120 -8.42 1.54 -12.37
CA TYR A 120 -8.05 2.44 -13.47
C TYR A 120 -9.05 2.46 -14.62
N GLU A 121 -9.55 1.29 -15.05
CA GLU A 121 -10.58 1.20 -16.10
C GLU A 121 -11.83 2.02 -15.77
N LYS A 122 -12.34 1.87 -14.54
CA LYS A 122 -13.51 2.63 -14.09
C LYS A 122 -13.22 4.13 -14.04
N LEU A 123 -11.99 4.51 -13.68
CA LEU A 123 -11.55 5.90 -13.70
C LEU A 123 -11.59 6.46 -15.13
N VAL A 124 -11.00 5.73 -16.10
CA VAL A 124 -10.98 6.12 -17.52
C VAL A 124 -12.38 6.20 -18.08
N SER A 125 -13.22 5.20 -17.82
CA SER A 125 -14.63 5.21 -18.26
C SER A 125 -15.39 6.42 -17.70
N ASN A 126 -15.21 6.75 -16.42
CA ASN A 126 -15.94 7.85 -15.79
C ASN A 126 -15.53 9.24 -16.31
N PHE A 127 -14.26 9.42 -16.68
CA PHE A 127 -13.76 10.74 -17.05
C PHE A 127 -13.58 10.95 -18.56
N LEU A 128 -13.34 9.87 -19.30
CA LEU A 128 -13.04 9.96 -20.75
C LEU A 128 -14.08 9.25 -21.61
N ASP A 129 -15.03 8.54 -21.01
CA ASP A 129 -16.02 7.70 -21.72
C ASP A 129 -15.37 6.66 -22.67
N LEU A 130 -14.23 6.10 -22.21
CA LEU A 130 -13.47 5.10 -22.94
C LEU A 130 -13.48 3.76 -22.21
N SER A 131 -13.41 2.67 -22.96
CA SER A 131 -13.16 1.32 -22.43
C SER A 131 -11.69 0.93 -22.64
N ILE A 132 -11.07 0.32 -21.62
CA ILE A 132 -9.70 -0.18 -21.68
C ILE A 132 -9.74 -1.70 -21.93
N ASN A 133 -8.90 -2.18 -22.87
CA ASN A 133 -8.65 -3.61 -23.02
C ASN A 133 -7.62 -4.08 -21.96
N LYS A 134 -8.02 -5.04 -21.11
CA LYS A 134 -7.17 -5.59 -20.04
C LYS A 134 -6.33 -6.81 -20.44
N GLU A 135 -6.42 -7.29 -21.66
CA GLU A 135 -5.74 -8.52 -22.09
C GLU A 135 -4.23 -8.51 -21.80
N ASN A 136 -3.62 -7.34 -21.79
CA ASN A 136 -2.18 -7.18 -21.56
C ASN A 136 -1.78 -6.92 -20.09
N GLN A 137 -2.73 -6.71 -19.19
CA GLN A 137 -2.43 -6.38 -17.77
C GLN A 137 -1.61 -7.47 -17.06
N PHE A 138 -1.84 -8.74 -17.38
CA PHE A 138 -1.18 -9.88 -16.72
C PHE A 138 -0.24 -10.64 -17.67
N THR A 139 0.36 -9.96 -18.63
CA THR A 139 1.32 -10.54 -19.55
C THR A 139 2.71 -10.67 -18.95
N ASN A 140 3.59 -11.43 -19.56
CA ASN A 140 4.98 -11.54 -19.13
C ASN A 140 5.78 -10.30 -19.54
N TRP A 141 5.92 -9.34 -18.61
CA TRP A 141 6.65 -8.10 -18.83
C TRP A 141 8.18 -8.24 -18.88
N LEU A 142 8.74 -9.42 -18.56
CA LEU A 142 10.17 -9.72 -18.75
C LEU A 142 10.49 -10.12 -20.20
N GLN A 143 9.49 -10.53 -20.97
CA GLN A 143 9.72 -10.96 -22.34
C GLN A 143 10.25 -9.80 -23.21
N ARG A 144 11.24 -10.11 -24.04
CA ARG A 144 11.74 -9.16 -25.05
C ARG A 144 11.87 -9.85 -26.42
N PRO A 145 11.54 -9.14 -27.49
CA PRO A 145 10.96 -7.79 -27.54
C PRO A 145 9.52 -7.79 -27.01
N LEU A 146 9.06 -6.65 -26.46
CA LEU A 146 7.66 -6.43 -26.14
C LEU A 146 6.83 -6.43 -27.43
N THR A 147 5.62 -6.97 -27.33
CA THR A 147 4.66 -6.91 -28.44
C THR A 147 4.11 -5.49 -28.64
N LYS A 148 3.63 -5.19 -29.84
CA LYS A 148 2.99 -3.91 -30.13
C LYS A 148 1.83 -3.61 -29.16
N ASN A 149 1.00 -4.63 -28.88
CA ASN A 149 -0.13 -4.49 -27.97
C ASN A 149 0.29 -4.18 -26.53
N GLN A 150 1.40 -4.79 -26.05
CA GLN A 150 1.95 -4.44 -24.71
C GLN A 150 2.42 -2.99 -24.65
N ILE A 151 3.11 -2.52 -25.68
CA ILE A 151 3.60 -1.13 -25.74
C ILE A 151 2.42 -0.16 -25.80
N GLU A 152 1.43 -0.42 -26.65
CA GLU A 152 0.22 0.39 -26.75
C GLU A 152 -0.57 0.43 -25.45
N TYR A 153 -0.72 -0.72 -24.79
CA TYR A 153 -1.36 -0.81 -23.46
C TYR A 153 -0.63 0.07 -22.45
N ALA A 154 0.67 -0.15 -22.26
CA ALA A 154 1.49 0.57 -21.29
C ALA A 154 1.49 2.10 -21.53
N ILE A 155 1.58 2.54 -22.78
CA ILE A 155 1.52 3.97 -23.11
C ILE A 155 0.11 4.54 -22.89
N SER A 156 -0.94 3.74 -23.13
CA SER A 156 -2.32 4.19 -22.93
C SER A 156 -2.61 4.53 -21.48
N ASP A 157 -2.00 3.81 -20.52
CA ASP A 157 -2.21 4.05 -19.10
C ASP A 157 -1.76 5.46 -18.69
N VAL A 158 -0.62 5.93 -19.13
CA VAL A 158 -0.16 7.29 -18.82
C VAL A 158 -0.81 8.37 -19.71
N THR A 159 -1.16 8.07 -20.97
CA THR A 159 -1.81 9.06 -21.85
C THR A 159 -3.27 9.34 -21.48
N HIS A 160 -3.97 8.38 -20.89
CA HIS A 160 -5.27 8.62 -20.29
C HIS A 160 -5.12 9.34 -18.94
N LEU A 161 -4.15 8.93 -18.13
CA LEU A 161 -3.93 9.48 -16.80
C LEU A 161 -3.64 10.97 -16.82
N ILE A 162 -2.77 11.43 -17.75
CA ILE A 162 -2.46 12.87 -17.89
C ILE A 162 -3.69 13.69 -18.29
N LYS A 163 -4.61 13.13 -19.09
CA LYS A 163 -5.88 13.78 -19.47
C LYS A 163 -6.89 13.80 -18.33
N ILE A 164 -6.93 12.75 -17.51
CA ILE A 164 -7.85 12.63 -16.37
C ILE A 164 -7.46 13.59 -15.24
N TYR A 165 -6.16 13.83 -15.03
CA TYR A 165 -5.67 14.64 -13.93
C TYR A 165 -6.34 16.03 -13.82
N PRO A 166 -6.42 16.88 -14.86
CA PRO A 166 -7.08 18.17 -14.77
C PRO A 166 -8.58 18.05 -14.50
N LEU A 167 -9.23 17.01 -14.99
CA LEU A 167 -10.68 16.79 -14.80
C LEU A 167 -10.99 16.42 -13.35
N ILE A 168 -10.24 15.46 -12.78
CA ILE A 168 -10.42 15.06 -11.38
C ILE A 168 -10.02 16.18 -10.42
N LEU A 169 -8.97 16.94 -10.75
CA LEU A 169 -8.56 18.10 -9.96
C LEU A 169 -9.67 19.18 -9.90
N LYS A 170 -10.32 19.45 -11.03
CA LYS A 170 -11.47 20.36 -11.09
C LYS A 170 -12.60 19.87 -10.20
N LEU A 171 -12.97 18.59 -10.30
CA LEU A 171 -14.04 18.02 -9.46
C LEU A 171 -13.71 18.10 -7.97
N ILE A 172 -12.45 17.82 -7.57
CA ILE A 172 -12.01 17.94 -6.17
C ILE A 172 -12.10 19.38 -5.67
N LYS A 173 -11.76 20.37 -6.53
CA LYS A 173 -11.91 21.81 -6.22
C LYS A 173 -13.36 22.19 -6.01
N ASP A 174 -14.24 21.78 -6.93
CA ASP A 174 -15.68 22.06 -6.85
C ASP A 174 -16.30 21.46 -5.57
N LEU A 175 -15.76 20.34 -5.08
CA LEU A 175 -16.15 19.70 -3.81
C LEU A 175 -15.46 20.30 -2.57
N ASN A 176 -14.52 21.25 -2.70
CA ASN A 176 -13.71 21.81 -1.62
C ASN A 176 -12.95 20.73 -0.81
N ARG A 177 -12.35 19.72 -1.49
CA ARG A 177 -11.67 18.58 -0.87
C ARG A 177 -10.17 18.48 -1.18
N GLU A 178 -9.55 19.53 -1.71
CA GLU A 178 -8.14 19.58 -2.10
C GLU A 178 -7.22 19.22 -0.94
N ASP A 179 -7.42 19.85 0.22
CA ASP A 179 -6.66 19.57 1.44
C ASP A 179 -6.77 18.11 1.90
N TRP A 180 -7.91 17.47 1.64
CA TRP A 180 -8.14 16.09 2.04
C TRP A 180 -7.31 15.14 1.17
N VAL A 181 -7.37 15.32 -0.15
CA VAL A 181 -6.57 14.56 -1.12
C VAL A 181 -5.08 14.76 -0.85
N GLN A 182 -4.65 16.00 -0.63
CA GLN A 182 -3.26 16.33 -0.35
C GLN A 182 -2.74 15.60 0.91
N LYS A 183 -3.52 15.58 1.98
CA LYS A 183 -3.14 14.90 3.23
C LYS A 183 -3.00 13.40 3.04
N GLU A 184 -3.96 12.73 2.38
CA GLU A 184 -3.92 11.30 2.15
C GLU A 184 -2.78 10.94 1.16
N THR A 185 -2.58 11.73 0.11
CA THR A 185 -1.47 11.51 -0.82
C THR A 185 -0.11 11.70 -0.13
N LYS A 186 0.02 12.69 0.77
CA LYS A 186 1.24 12.91 1.55
C LYS A 186 1.59 11.69 2.42
N TYR A 187 0.60 10.94 2.88
CA TYR A 187 0.84 9.70 3.63
C TYR A 187 1.68 8.71 2.81
N LEU A 188 1.45 8.62 1.49
CA LEU A 188 2.24 7.75 0.60
C LEU A 188 3.74 8.12 0.54
N THR A 189 4.11 9.35 0.91
CA THR A 189 5.54 9.76 0.94
C THR A 189 6.27 9.38 2.23
N ASN A 190 5.61 8.66 3.15
CA ASN A 190 6.26 8.14 4.35
C ASN A 190 7.03 6.85 4.03
N LYS A 191 8.36 6.90 4.07
CA LYS A 191 9.24 5.73 3.81
C LYS A 191 8.91 4.51 4.68
N ASN A 192 8.41 4.72 5.91
CA ASN A 192 8.06 3.63 6.82
C ASN A 192 6.90 2.75 6.34
N LEU A 193 6.11 3.19 5.34
CA LEU A 193 5.06 2.36 4.72
C LEU A 193 5.64 1.21 3.89
N TYR A 194 6.85 1.39 3.40
CA TYR A 194 7.52 0.49 2.43
C TYR A 194 8.65 -0.31 3.06
N ILE A 195 9.23 0.20 4.14
CA ILE A 195 10.35 -0.44 4.84
C ILE A 195 9.78 -1.28 5.99
N ILE A 196 9.97 -2.58 5.92
CA ILE A 196 9.61 -3.48 7.03
C ILE A 196 10.81 -3.58 7.95
N ASP A 197 10.64 -3.09 9.20
CA ASP A 197 11.60 -3.37 10.27
C ASP A 197 11.58 -4.88 10.55
N PRO A 198 12.72 -5.58 10.42
CA PRO A 198 12.79 -7.00 10.71
C PRO A 198 12.26 -7.38 12.10
N LEU A 199 12.47 -6.53 13.11
CA LEU A 199 12.03 -6.79 14.49
C LEU A 199 10.52 -6.69 14.69
N THR A 200 9.78 -6.10 13.74
CA THR A 200 8.30 -6.03 13.76
C THR A 200 7.64 -7.00 12.76
N ALA A 201 8.44 -7.73 11.96
CA ALA A 201 7.94 -8.64 10.91
C ALA A 201 7.02 -9.75 11.48
N TRP A 202 7.23 -10.15 12.73
CA TRP A 202 6.43 -11.15 13.44
C TRP A 202 4.97 -10.72 13.68
N GLU A 203 4.69 -9.43 13.76
CA GLU A 203 3.34 -8.89 14.02
C GLU A 203 2.35 -9.20 12.89
N LYS A 204 2.87 -9.44 11.68
CA LYS A 204 2.09 -9.84 10.51
C LYS A 204 1.78 -11.34 10.46
N ILE A 205 2.41 -12.16 11.31
CA ILE A 205 2.24 -13.61 11.35
C ILE A 205 1.00 -13.94 12.19
N LYS A 206 -0.01 -14.52 11.55
CA LYS A 206 -1.24 -14.93 12.25
C LYS A 206 -0.98 -16.17 13.09
N ILE A 207 -0.97 -16.04 14.40
CA ILE A 207 -0.80 -17.14 15.34
C ILE A 207 -2.10 -17.32 16.13
N LYS A 208 -2.55 -18.58 16.20
CA LYS A 208 -3.62 -18.98 17.11
C LYS A 208 -2.97 -19.06 18.50
N GLN A 209 -3.59 -18.82 19.56
CA GLN A 209 -3.15 -18.87 20.95
C GLN A 209 -1.64 -19.17 21.18
N THR A 210 -0.90 -18.26 21.80
CA THR A 210 0.51 -18.45 22.14
C THR A 210 0.83 -17.72 23.44
N ASN A 211 1.95 -18.05 24.08
CA ASN A 211 2.48 -17.35 25.25
C ASN A 211 3.55 -16.32 24.86
N ARG A 212 3.90 -15.43 25.77
CA ARG A 212 4.89 -14.37 25.53
C ARG A 212 6.28 -14.91 25.20
N GLU A 213 6.65 -16.03 25.77
CA GLU A 213 7.93 -16.70 25.51
C GLU A 213 8.00 -17.16 24.04
N THR A 214 6.99 -17.85 23.53
CA THR A 214 6.91 -18.26 22.14
C THR A 214 6.93 -17.05 21.19
N LEU A 215 6.26 -15.94 21.56
CA LEU A 215 6.32 -14.72 20.78
C LEU A 215 7.73 -14.12 20.73
N ASN A 216 8.50 -14.22 21.81
CA ASN A 216 9.90 -13.79 21.81
C ASN A 216 10.73 -14.58 20.78
N TYR A 217 10.63 -15.91 20.77
CA TYR A 217 11.30 -16.72 19.76
C TYR A 217 10.85 -16.39 18.35
N LEU A 218 9.52 -16.25 18.15
CA LEU A 218 8.98 -15.90 16.84
C LEU A 218 9.44 -14.54 16.34
N LYS A 219 9.56 -13.54 17.20
CA LYS A 219 10.06 -12.21 16.87
C LYS A 219 11.45 -12.28 16.23
N TYR A 220 12.37 -13.01 16.84
CA TYR A 220 13.73 -13.11 16.33
C TYR A 220 13.85 -14.04 15.12
N LEU A 221 13.08 -15.13 15.07
CA LEU A 221 13.00 -15.98 13.88
C LEU A 221 12.41 -15.25 12.68
N ALA A 222 11.37 -14.45 12.89
CA ALA A 222 10.78 -13.63 11.83
C ALA A 222 11.74 -12.54 11.36
N SER A 223 12.51 -11.96 12.29
CA SER A 223 13.56 -10.98 11.97
C SER A 223 14.67 -11.61 11.13
N TRP A 224 15.18 -12.79 11.52
CA TRP A 224 16.15 -13.54 10.73
C TRP A 224 15.61 -13.86 9.33
N ARG A 225 14.38 -14.40 9.23
CA ARG A 225 13.75 -14.70 7.94
C ARG A 225 13.64 -13.46 7.05
N GLU A 226 13.25 -12.33 7.64
CA GLU A 226 13.10 -11.07 6.91
C GLU A 226 14.43 -10.58 6.31
N ILE A 227 15.51 -10.65 7.10
CA ILE A 227 16.86 -10.29 6.67
C ILE A 227 17.35 -11.21 5.55
N GLU A 228 17.20 -12.52 5.71
CA GLU A 228 17.64 -13.49 4.69
C GLU A 228 16.81 -13.42 3.41
N CYS A 229 15.51 -13.17 3.51
CA CYS A 229 14.66 -12.97 2.33
C CYS A 229 15.06 -11.72 1.54
N LYS A 230 15.34 -10.60 2.23
CA LYS A 230 15.85 -9.38 1.59
C LYS A 230 17.20 -9.61 0.92
N LYS A 231 18.14 -10.23 1.63
CA LYS A 231 19.50 -10.53 1.15
C LYS A 231 19.49 -11.41 -0.11
N ARG A 232 18.64 -12.41 -0.14
CA ARG A 232 18.54 -13.39 -1.25
C ARG A 232 17.54 -12.95 -2.31
N ASN A 233 16.82 -11.87 -2.08
CA ASN A 233 15.71 -11.39 -2.91
C ASN A 233 14.69 -12.49 -3.22
N ILE A 234 14.24 -13.25 -2.20
CA ILE A 234 13.24 -14.32 -2.32
C ILE A 234 12.02 -14.07 -1.42
N PRO A 235 10.79 -14.44 -1.84
CA PRO A 235 9.61 -14.31 -1.01
C PRO A 235 9.71 -15.09 0.29
N ARG A 236 9.13 -14.55 1.38
CA ARG A 236 9.13 -15.18 2.71
C ARG A 236 8.67 -16.63 2.71
N ASN A 237 7.60 -16.93 1.99
CA ASN A 237 7.03 -18.28 1.91
C ASN A 237 7.91 -19.28 1.16
N ARG A 238 8.86 -18.80 0.35
CA ARG A 238 9.86 -19.66 -0.31
C ARG A 238 10.99 -20.06 0.61
N LEU A 239 11.34 -19.22 1.58
CA LEU A 239 12.33 -19.57 2.59
C LEU A 239 11.67 -20.43 3.69
N ILE A 240 10.73 -19.87 4.46
CA ILE A 240 9.95 -20.57 5.49
C ILE A 240 8.56 -19.93 5.59
N ARG A 241 7.52 -20.76 5.52
CA ARG A 241 6.14 -20.29 5.68
C ARG A 241 5.85 -19.88 7.13
N ASP A 242 4.85 -19.02 7.32
CA ASP A 242 4.46 -18.47 8.63
C ASP A 242 4.10 -19.57 9.65
N ASP A 243 3.34 -20.58 9.21
CA ASP A 243 2.92 -21.71 10.05
C ASP A 243 4.12 -22.54 10.53
N VAL A 244 5.11 -22.76 9.66
CA VAL A 244 6.33 -23.49 9.97
C VAL A 244 7.21 -22.69 10.94
N LEU A 245 7.35 -21.38 10.70
CA LEU A 245 8.13 -20.50 11.57
C LEU A 245 7.52 -20.44 12.99
N ALA A 246 6.19 -20.38 13.10
CA ALA A 246 5.48 -20.44 14.37
C ALA A 246 5.69 -21.81 15.08
N ASN A 247 5.71 -22.91 14.33
CA ASN A 247 6.00 -24.24 14.88
C ASN A 247 7.44 -24.35 15.40
N ILE A 248 8.43 -23.79 14.70
CA ILE A 248 9.82 -23.72 15.18
C ILE A 248 9.89 -22.94 16.49
N ALA A 249 9.23 -21.78 16.58
CA ALA A 249 9.19 -20.96 17.79
C ALA A 249 8.55 -21.69 18.98
N ASN A 250 7.55 -22.54 18.72
CA ASN A 250 6.87 -23.32 19.76
C ASN A 250 7.68 -24.52 20.23
N LEU A 251 8.28 -25.26 19.29
CA LEU A 251 9.03 -26.49 19.57
C LEU A 251 10.46 -26.25 20.07
N LYS A 252 11.04 -25.10 19.76
CA LYS A 252 12.38 -24.66 20.21
C LYS A 252 13.46 -25.73 20.03
N PRO A 253 13.66 -26.28 18.81
CA PRO A 253 14.66 -27.32 18.57
C PRO A 253 16.05 -26.79 18.92
N ARG A 254 16.88 -27.64 19.56
CA ARG A 254 18.27 -27.32 19.94
C ARG A 254 19.31 -27.96 19.02
N GLU A 255 18.88 -28.85 18.13
CA GLU A 255 19.72 -29.65 17.25
C GLU A 255 19.11 -29.63 15.83
N ILE A 256 19.96 -29.70 14.83
CA ILE A 256 19.56 -29.67 13.41
C ILE A 256 18.64 -30.84 13.06
N GLU A 257 18.92 -32.05 13.61
CA GLU A 257 18.11 -33.24 13.38
C GLU A 257 16.67 -33.05 13.87
N LYS A 258 16.49 -32.37 15.02
CA LYS A 258 15.17 -32.06 15.57
C LYS A 258 14.47 -30.99 14.75
N LEU A 259 15.21 -29.97 14.28
CA LEU A 259 14.69 -28.92 13.38
C LEU A 259 14.19 -29.56 12.08
N LYS A 260 14.97 -30.42 11.44
CA LYS A 260 14.59 -31.08 10.17
C LYS A 260 13.38 -32.01 10.27
N LYS A 261 13.04 -32.51 11.46
CA LYS A 261 11.83 -33.32 11.70
C LYS A 261 10.54 -32.50 11.76
N ILE A 262 10.63 -31.19 11.85
CA ILE A 262 9.43 -30.30 11.89
C ILE A 262 8.74 -30.33 10.52
N ARG A 263 7.45 -30.67 10.52
CA ARG A 263 6.66 -30.73 9.30
C ARG A 263 6.67 -29.36 8.56
N GLY A 264 7.02 -29.40 7.29
CA GLY A 264 7.06 -28.20 6.44
C GLY A 264 8.43 -27.52 6.41
N ILE A 265 9.43 -28.01 7.12
CA ILE A 265 10.82 -27.63 6.89
C ILE A 265 11.19 -28.13 5.49
N SER A 266 11.55 -27.18 4.65
CA SER A 266 11.93 -27.46 3.27
C SER A 266 13.32 -28.07 3.21
N ASN A 267 13.50 -29.08 2.34
CA ASN A 267 14.85 -29.56 1.96
C ASN A 267 15.68 -28.47 1.25
N LYS A 268 15.08 -27.29 0.99
CA LYS A 268 15.75 -26.12 0.42
C LYS A 268 16.52 -25.29 1.44
N LEU A 269 16.31 -25.52 2.75
CA LEU A 269 17.14 -24.88 3.77
C LEU A 269 18.54 -25.46 3.71
N SER A 270 19.52 -24.61 3.58
CA SER A 270 20.91 -24.99 3.67
C SER A 270 21.26 -25.44 5.11
N ILE A 271 22.38 -26.12 5.26
CA ILE A 271 22.89 -26.44 6.59
C ILE A 271 23.18 -25.18 7.40
N ASP A 272 23.68 -24.12 6.73
CA ASP A 272 23.91 -22.80 7.33
C ASP A 272 22.62 -22.16 7.82
N ASP A 273 21.53 -22.21 7.05
CA ASP A 273 20.20 -21.75 7.49
C ASP A 273 19.77 -22.45 8.78
N CYS A 274 19.98 -23.76 8.84
CA CYS A 274 19.63 -24.55 10.03
C CYS A 274 20.45 -24.10 11.24
N TYR A 275 21.76 -23.86 11.08
CA TYR A 275 22.62 -23.34 12.14
C TYR A 275 22.18 -21.96 12.59
N GLN A 276 21.87 -21.06 11.65
CA GLN A 276 21.40 -19.70 11.98
C GLN A 276 20.07 -19.71 12.74
N ILE A 277 19.13 -20.59 12.36
CA ILE A 277 17.86 -20.78 13.09
C ILE A 277 18.12 -21.24 14.53
N ILE A 278 18.96 -22.25 14.73
CA ILE A 278 19.29 -22.78 16.07
C ILE A 278 19.99 -21.69 16.91
N GLU A 279 20.94 -20.96 16.33
CA GLU A 279 21.63 -19.88 17.04
C GLU A 279 20.68 -18.72 17.36
N THR A 280 19.76 -18.38 16.46
CA THR A 280 18.70 -17.40 16.71
C THR A 280 17.82 -17.79 17.90
N LEU A 281 17.41 -19.05 17.99
CA LEU A 281 16.67 -19.58 19.14
C LEU A 281 17.49 -19.47 20.44
N LYS A 282 18.76 -19.87 20.41
CA LYS A 282 19.66 -19.78 21.55
C LYS A 282 19.88 -18.34 22.02
N GLN A 283 20.09 -17.39 21.11
CA GLN A 283 20.22 -15.98 21.46
C GLN A 283 18.91 -15.43 22.01
N SER A 284 17.76 -15.79 21.40
CA SER A 284 16.44 -15.34 21.87
C SER A 284 16.13 -15.79 23.30
N SER A 285 16.67 -16.95 23.74
CA SER A 285 16.46 -17.47 25.09
C SER A 285 17.14 -16.66 26.19
N LYS A 286 18.11 -15.80 25.83
CA LYS A 286 18.85 -14.95 26.78
C LYS A 286 18.09 -13.68 27.21
N TYR A 287 17.02 -13.33 26.48
CA TYR A 287 16.23 -12.14 26.83
C TYR A 287 15.30 -12.41 28.01
N ASN A 288 15.30 -11.50 28.97
CA ASN A 288 14.43 -11.57 30.15
C ASN A 288 12.95 -11.37 29.77
N SER A 289 12.07 -11.90 30.60
CA SER A 289 10.60 -11.83 30.40
C SER A 289 10.06 -10.40 30.23
N ASP A 290 10.75 -9.41 30.80
CA ASP A 290 10.35 -8.00 30.68
C ASP A 290 10.56 -7.45 29.26
N GLN A 291 11.50 -8.03 28.51
CA GLN A 291 11.84 -7.66 27.12
C GLN A 291 11.00 -8.42 26.09
N TRP A 292 10.24 -9.42 26.53
CA TRP A 292 9.43 -10.23 25.61
C TRP A 292 8.27 -9.41 25.05
N PRO A 293 7.88 -9.65 23.79
CA PRO A 293 6.72 -8.99 23.21
C PRO A 293 5.49 -9.16 24.10
N HIS A 294 4.78 -8.08 24.29
CA HIS A 294 3.45 -8.20 24.84
C HIS A 294 2.58 -8.85 23.78
N ILE A 295 1.79 -9.85 24.20
CA ILE A 295 0.64 -10.22 23.40
C ILE A 295 -0.18 -8.94 23.37
N ASN A 296 -0.19 -8.24 22.23
CA ASN A 296 -1.30 -7.35 21.98
C ASN A 296 -2.50 -8.27 22.09
N LYS A 297 -3.07 -8.34 23.28
CA LYS A 297 -4.40 -8.89 23.46
C LYS A 297 -5.18 -8.11 22.43
N THR A 298 -5.44 -8.73 21.23
CA THR A 298 -6.62 -8.37 20.49
C THR A 298 -7.61 -8.21 21.58
N TYR A 299 -7.83 -6.95 21.94
CA TYR A 299 -8.47 -6.52 23.18
C TYR A 299 -9.36 -7.66 23.61
N LYS A 300 -9.11 -8.28 24.82
CA LYS A 300 -9.95 -9.34 25.31
C LYS A 300 -11.31 -8.95 24.78
N LYS A 301 -12.12 -9.89 24.25
CA LYS A 301 -13.53 -9.64 23.92
C LYS A 301 -14.21 -9.06 25.18
N ASN A 302 -13.65 -7.97 25.69
CA ASN A 302 -14.18 -7.18 26.74
C ASN A 302 -15.40 -6.54 26.10
N ASN A 303 -16.55 -7.08 26.37
CA ASN A 303 -17.86 -6.48 26.42
C ASN A 303 -17.95 -5.08 25.74
N ILE A 304 -17.50 -4.98 24.46
CA ILE A 304 -18.02 -3.91 23.62
C ILE A 304 -19.48 -4.29 23.48
N ASP A 305 -20.35 -3.42 23.97
CA ASP A 305 -21.77 -3.59 23.72
C ASP A 305 -21.98 -3.68 22.19
N LYS A 306 -22.53 -4.80 21.75
CA LYS A 306 -22.76 -5.06 20.33
C LYS A 306 -23.67 -3.99 19.73
N CYS A 307 -24.66 -3.52 20.49
CA CYS A 307 -25.57 -2.49 20.04
C CYS A 307 -24.85 -1.16 19.80
N SER A 308 -23.93 -0.79 20.68
CA SER A 308 -23.10 0.43 20.50
C SER A 308 -22.22 0.36 19.25
N LEU A 309 -21.65 -0.82 18.94
CA LEU A 309 -20.88 -0.99 17.71
C LEU A 309 -21.77 -0.87 16.47
N GLU A 310 -22.95 -1.51 16.48
CA GLU A 310 -23.88 -1.42 15.33
C GLU A 310 -24.42 0.01 15.18
N LEU A 311 -24.60 0.74 16.28
CA LEU A 311 -25.00 2.14 16.25
C LEU A 311 -23.92 3.03 15.60
N LEU A 312 -22.63 2.80 15.90
CA LEU A 312 -21.52 3.51 15.23
C LEU A 312 -21.42 3.14 13.75
N LYS A 313 -21.67 1.89 13.38
CA LYS A 313 -21.72 1.47 11.97
C LYS A 313 -22.86 2.17 11.22
N LEU A 314 -24.03 2.28 11.84
CA LEU A 314 -25.17 3.01 11.29
C LEU A 314 -24.82 4.49 11.10
N LEU A 315 -24.17 5.10 12.09
CA LEU A 315 -23.69 6.47 11.98
C LEU A 315 -22.66 6.64 10.85
N LEU A 316 -21.74 5.70 10.72
CA LEU A 316 -20.75 5.69 9.63
C LEU A 316 -21.43 5.60 8.27
N MET A 317 -22.42 4.71 8.12
CA MET A 317 -23.21 4.58 6.88
C MET A 317 -23.95 5.90 6.57
N TYR A 318 -24.61 6.49 7.55
CA TYR A 318 -25.28 7.79 7.38
C TYR A 318 -24.31 8.90 6.93
N CYS A 319 -23.13 9.00 7.57
CA CYS A 319 -22.14 10.01 7.22
C CYS A 319 -21.53 9.76 5.82
N SER A 320 -21.35 8.48 5.47
CA SER A 320 -20.90 8.05 4.14
C SER A 320 -21.87 8.50 3.04
N GLU A 321 -23.16 8.20 3.19
CA GLU A 321 -24.19 8.62 2.25
C GLU A 321 -24.28 10.16 2.14
N LYS A 322 -24.28 10.85 3.28
CA LYS A 322 -24.36 12.32 3.31
C LYS A 322 -23.16 13.01 2.68
N SER A 323 -21.98 12.45 2.84
CA SER A 323 -20.73 13.03 2.29
C SER A 323 -20.40 12.55 0.88
N GLY A 324 -21.03 11.46 0.43
CA GLY A 324 -20.67 10.77 -0.81
C GLY A 324 -19.31 10.07 -0.74
N LEU A 325 -18.78 9.77 0.46
CA LEU A 325 -17.50 9.10 0.65
C LEU A 325 -17.70 7.62 0.99
N ALA A 326 -16.80 6.75 0.53
CA ALA A 326 -16.82 5.35 0.93
C ALA A 326 -16.59 5.19 2.44
N GLN A 327 -17.33 4.26 3.09
CA GLN A 327 -17.20 4.03 4.53
C GLN A 327 -15.77 3.72 4.95
N LYS A 328 -15.08 2.86 4.19
CA LYS A 328 -13.69 2.46 4.48
C LYS A 328 -12.69 3.63 4.41
N LEU A 329 -12.98 4.67 3.64
CA LEU A 329 -12.17 5.87 3.62
C LEU A 329 -12.30 6.67 4.92
N ILE A 330 -13.49 6.65 5.52
CA ILE A 330 -13.82 7.40 6.74
C ILE A 330 -13.30 6.64 7.97
N ALA A 331 -13.72 5.37 8.13
CA ALA A 331 -13.32 4.49 9.22
C ALA A 331 -13.59 3.02 8.87
N ASP A 332 -12.85 2.11 9.48
CA ASP A 332 -13.15 0.67 9.43
C ASP A 332 -13.77 0.17 10.76
N THR A 333 -14.13 -1.11 10.79
CA THR A 333 -14.73 -1.72 12.00
C THR A 333 -13.77 -1.74 13.19
N GLU A 334 -12.47 -1.81 12.95
CA GLU A 334 -11.46 -1.80 14.01
C GLU A 334 -11.32 -0.41 14.61
N ASP A 335 -11.37 0.64 13.78
CA ASP A 335 -11.42 2.03 14.25
C ASP A 335 -12.59 2.26 15.17
N LEU A 336 -13.80 1.78 14.79
CA LEU A 336 -15.00 1.90 15.62
C LEU A 336 -14.87 1.16 16.97
N ARG A 337 -14.28 -0.03 16.97
CA ARG A 337 -14.00 -0.76 18.20
C ARG A 337 -13.01 -0.04 19.09
N ASN A 338 -11.93 0.48 18.51
CA ASN A 338 -10.90 1.23 19.22
C ASN A 338 -11.48 2.46 19.91
N VAL A 339 -12.38 3.17 19.24
CA VAL A 339 -13.09 4.32 19.81
C VAL A 339 -13.99 3.90 20.98
N LEU A 340 -14.72 2.80 20.88
CA LEU A 340 -15.56 2.31 22.00
C LEU A 340 -14.73 1.85 23.20
N HIS A 341 -13.51 1.32 22.94
CA HIS A 341 -12.60 0.92 24.03
C HIS A 341 -11.93 2.10 24.72
N THR A 342 -11.59 3.13 23.98
CA THR A 342 -10.82 4.28 24.47
C THR A 342 -11.38 5.60 23.91
N PRO A 343 -12.62 6.00 24.30
CA PRO A 343 -13.32 7.14 23.69
C PRO A 343 -12.56 8.47 23.77
N HIS A 344 -11.69 8.61 24.78
CA HIS A 344 -10.95 9.86 25.05
C HIS A 344 -9.54 9.89 24.44
N LYS A 345 -9.11 8.84 23.71
CA LYS A 345 -7.83 8.85 23.00
C LYS A 345 -7.93 9.58 21.66
N ASN A 346 -6.80 10.05 21.18
CA ASN A 346 -6.70 10.60 19.83
C ASN A 346 -6.73 9.48 18.81
N HIS A 347 -7.90 9.20 18.25
CA HIS A 347 -8.10 8.30 17.11
C HIS A 347 -8.08 9.11 15.82
N GLU A 348 -7.67 8.51 14.71
CA GLU A 348 -7.62 9.18 13.40
C GLU A 348 -8.97 9.74 12.95
N ILE A 349 -10.07 9.09 13.34
CA ILE A 349 -11.43 9.60 13.05
C ILE A 349 -11.72 10.97 13.67
N PHE A 350 -10.96 11.37 14.69
CA PHE A 350 -11.10 12.69 15.35
C PHE A 350 -10.16 13.75 14.79
N ILE A 351 -9.44 13.48 13.70
CA ILE A 351 -8.41 14.37 13.15
C ILE A 351 -8.83 14.82 11.74
N GLY A 352 -8.59 16.09 11.45
CA GLY A 352 -8.72 16.66 10.11
C GLY A 352 -10.10 16.51 9.47
N TRP A 353 -10.15 16.03 8.24
CA TRP A 353 -11.39 15.87 7.48
C TRP A 353 -12.28 14.75 8.04
N ARG A 354 -11.70 13.66 8.56
CA ARG A 354 -12.48 12.58 9.19
C ARG A 354 -13.28 13.08 10.38
N ASN A 355 -12.70 13.98 11.18
CA ASN A 355 -13.43 14.61 12.28
C ASN A 355 -14.61 15.47 11.79
N LYS A 356 -14.45 16.19 10.67
CA LYS A 356 -15.53 17.02 10.09
C LYS A 356 -16.69 16.15 9.58
N VAL A 357 -16.37 15.03 8.93
CA VAL A 357 -17.35 14.15 8.29
C VAL A 357 -18.03 13.22 9.31
N PHE A 358 -17.29 12.70 10.28
CA PHE A 358 -17.73 11.60 11.13
C PHE A 358 -17.39 11.81 12.62
N GLY A 359 -16.15 12.15 12.95
CA GLY A 359 -15.67 12.18 14.34
C GLY A 359 -16.47 13.07 15.27
N ASN A 360 -16.91 14.25 14.81
CA ASN A 360 -17.78 15.14 15.61
C ASN A 360 -19.12 14.48 15.94
N TYR A 361 -19.72 13.75 14.99
CA TYR A 361 -20.96 13.00 15.25
C TYR A 361 -20.74 11.86 16.24
N VAL A 362 -19.61 11.16 16.15
CA VAL A 362 -19.24 10.08 17.09
C VAL A 362 -19.14 10.63 18.51
N ARG A 363 -18.41 11.75 18.73
CA ARG A 363 -18.34 12.38 20.06
C ARG A 363 -19.72 12.74 20.59
N THR A 364 -20.52 13.43 19.77
CA THR A 364 -21.86 13.86 20.15
C THR A 364 -22.76 12.67 20.50
N LEU A 365 -22.62 11.54 19.78
CA LEU A 365 -23.36 10.31 20.07
C LEU A 365 -22.90 9.67 21.39
N LEU A 366 -21.59 9.55 21.60
CA LEU A 366 -21.04 8.95 22.82
C LEU A 366 -21.30 9.82 24.07
N ASP A 367 -21.44 11.13 23.90
CA ASP A 367 -21.85 12.07 24.96
C ASP A 367 -23.37 12.01 25.27
N GLY A 368 -24.14 11.16 24.57
CA GLY A 368 -25.59 11.07 24.73
C GLY A 368 -26.38 12.24 24.18
N LYS A 369 -25.76 13.09 23.35
CA LYS A 369 -26.38 14.31 22.79
C LYS A 369 -26.84 14.12 21.35
N LEU A 370 -26.84 12.89 20.82
CA LEU A 370 -27.29 12.55 19.48
C LEU A 370 -28.09 11.25 19.52
N ALA A 371 -29.23 11.25 18.85
CA ALA A 371 -30.04 10.06 18.67
C ALA A 371 -30.42 9.85 17.21
N PHE A 372 -30.87 8.64 16.88
CA PHE A 372 -31.43 8.29 15.58
C PHE A 372 -32.95 8.26 15.65
N SER A 373 -33.57 8.76 14.61
CA SER A 373 -35.00 8.65 14.34
C SER A 373 -35.23 8.20 12.92
N VAL A 374 -36.39 7.67 12.61
CA VAL A 374 -36.81 7.34 11.25
C VAL A 374 -37.95 8.27 10.87
N GLU A 375 -37.78 9.03 9.80
CA GLU A 375 -38.80 9.92 9.24
C GLU A 375 -38.90 9.65 7.73
N ASN A 376 -40.10 9.34 7.24
CA ASN A 376 -40.33 9.00 5.82
C ASN A 376 -39.40 7.90 5.27
N ASN A 377 -39.20 6.81 6.02
CA ASN A 377 -38.29 5.70 5.70
C ASN A 377 -36.81 6.10 5.57
N LYS A 378 -36.40 7.27 6.09
CA LYS A 378 -35.00 7.73 6.09
C LYS A 378 -34.51 7.96 7.51
N ILE A 379 -33.23 7.67 7.74
CA ILE A 379 -32.57 7.99 9.01
C ILE A 379 -32.43 9.49 9.16
N LYS A 380 -32.82 9.98 10.34
CA LYS A 380 -32.66 11.36 10.78
C LYS A 380 -31.89 11.40 12.09
N LEU A 381 -30.94 12.32 12.21
CA LEU A 381 -30.22 12.58 13.45
C LEU A 381 -30.93 13.69 14.25
N ILE A 382 -31.15 13.41 15.51
CA ILE A 382 -31.73 14.38 16.47
C ILE A 382 -30.61 14.77 17.44
N LYS A 383 -30.36 16.06 17.60
CA LYS A 383 -29.45 16.61 18.61
C LYS A 383 -30.27 17.14 19.79
N PHE A 384 -29.74 16.88 21.01
CA PHE A 384 -30.30 17.37 22.26
C PHE A 384 -29.45 18.50 22.83
#